data_90aececf76336ca9e97c1f8de9b0ba91
#
_entry.id   90aececf76336ca9e97c1f8de9b0ba91
#
_cell.length_a   1.000
_cell.length_b   1.000
_cell.length_c   1.000
_cell.angle_alpha   90.00
_cell.angle_beta   90.00
_cell.angle_gamma   90.00
#
_symmetry.space_group_name_H-M   'P 1'
#
loop_
_entity.id
_entity.type
_entity.pdbx_description
1 polymer ?
#
loop_
_entity_poly.entity_id
_entity_poly.type
_entity_poly.pdbx_seq_one_letter_code
_entity_poly.pdbx_strand_id
1 'polypeptide(L)'
;MFSFFKRMGKNTELEELIRKLQSNCENNYKDAAQENLKKLEERYAAMCETQALSEKQIRYYDEVLAGYRERMQKFTHKDQTPYWK
;
A
#
# COMPACT_ATOMS: atom_id res chain seq x y z
N MET A 1 8.60 20.86 -10.66
CA MET A 1 8.29 20.16 -9.43
C MET A 1 7.82 18.74 -9.68
N PHE A 2 6.83 18.62 -10.45
CA PHE A 2 6.34 17.28 -10.73
C PHE A 2 7.32 16.43 -11.48
N SER A 3 8.03 17.04 -12.41
CA SER A 3 9.03 16.29 -13.14
C SER A 3 10.06 15.72 -12.19
N PHE A 4 10.41 16.52 -11.21
CA PHE A 4 11.37 16.07 -10.23
C PHE A 4 10.85 14.86 -9.48
N PHE A 5 9.61 14.91 -9.09
CA PHE A 5 8.97 13.81 -8.43
C PHE A 5 9.00 12.56 -9.27
N LYS A 6 8.67 12.70 -10.52
CA LYS A 6 8.69 11.56 -11.41
C LYS A 6 10.08 10.98 -11.51
N ARG A 7 11.07 11.85 -11.53
CA ARG A 7 12.43 11.38 -11.63
C ARG A 7 12.88 10.65 -10.40
N MET A 8 12.31 10.99 -9.27
CA MET A 8 12.64 10.26 -8.08
C MET A 8 12.22 8.82 -8.20
N GLY A 9 11.50 8.52 -9.24
CA GLY A 9 11.30 7.15 -9.56
C GLY A 9 10.13 6.50 -8.90
N LYS A 10 8.98 7.07 -9.08
CA LYS A 10 7.80 6.35 -8.69
C LYS A 10 7.64 5.17 -9.62
N ASN A 11 7.37 4.03 -9.04
CA ASN A 11 7.18 2.82 -9.81
C ASN A 11 5.74 2.76 -10.30
N THR A 12 5.58 2.71 -11.61
CA THR A 12 4.25 2.75 -12.20
C THR A 12 3.37 1.62 -11.72
N GLU A 13 3.91 0.43 -11.67
CA GLU A 13 3.13 -0.71 -11.27
C GLU A 13 2.68 -0.60 -9.81
N LEU A 14 3.60 -0.22 -8.92
CA LEU A 14 3.25 -0.06 -7.53
C LEU A 14 2.27 1.09 -7.33
N GLU A 15 2.45 2.17 -8.08
CA GLU A 15 1.53 3.30 -7.97
C GLU A 15 0.13 2.92 -8.38
N GLU A 16 0.02 2.06 -9.38
CA GLU A 16 -1.29 1.63 -9.80
C GLU A 16 -1.96 0.75 -8.75
N LEU A 17 -1.19 -0.13 -8.14
CA LEU A 17 -1.72 -0.96 -7.07
C LEU A 17 -2.15 -0.10 -5.88
N ILE A 18 -1.36 0.92 -5.57
CA ILE A 18 -1.70 1.82 -4.49
C ILE A 18 -2.99 2.56 -4.79
N ARG A 19 -3.15 2.99 -6.03
CA ARG A 19 -4.35 3.72 -6.40
C ARG A 19 -5.59 2.86 -6.21
N LYS A 20 -5.51 1.61 -6.61
CA LYS A 20 -6.64 0.71 -6.42
C LYS A 20 -6.92 0.47 -4.95
N LEU A 21 -5.87 0.30 -4.18
CA LEU A 21 -6.02 0.12 -2.75
C LEU A 21 -6.69 1.32 -2.11
N GLN A 22 -6.21 2.50 -2.46
CA GLN A 22 -6.77 3.72 -1.91
C GLN A 22 -8.24 3.87 -2.26
N SER A 23 -8.58 3.58 -3.50
CA SER A 23 -9.96 3.69 -3.94
C SER A 23 -10.86 2.75 -3.15
N ASN A 24 -10.41 1.54 -2.95
CA ASN A 24 -11.22 0.58 -2.21
C ASN A 24 -11.33 0.95 -0.74
N CYS A 25 -10.28 1.54 -0.17
CA CYS A 25 -10.36 2.03 1.19
C CYS A 25 -11.37 3.15 1.32
N GLU A 26 -11.36 4.06 0.37
CA GLU A 26 -12.28 5.19 0.42
C GLU A 26 -13.72 4.76 0.26
N ASN A 27 -13.94 3.69 -0.47
CA ASN A 27 -15.29 3.18 -0.68
C ASN A 27 -15.69 2.13 0.35
N ASN A 28 -14.83 1.88 1.32
CA ASN A 28 -15.11 0.91 2.37
C ASN A 28 -15.28 -0.51 1.85
N TYR A 29 -14.63 -0.84 0.78
CA TYR A 29 -14.62 -2.20 0.27
C TYR A 29 -13.49 -2.95 0.95
N LYS A 30 -13.75 -3.44 2.16
CA LYS A 30 -12.71 -4.00 3.00
C LYS A 30 -12.02 -5.19 2.38
N ASP A 31 -12.79 -6.13 1.87
CA ASP A 31 -12.20 -7.33 1.32
C ASP A 31 -11.33 -7.01 0.12
N ALA A 32 -11.82 -6.15 -0.75
CA ALA A 32 -11.05 -5.77 -1.92
C ALA A 32 -9.81 -5.00 -1.53
N ALA A 33 -9.92 -4.15 -0.52
CA ALA A 33 -8.77 -3.39 -0.06
C ALA A 33 -7.70 -4.29 0.53
N GLN A 34 -8.13 -5.28 1.31
CA GLN A 34 -7.17 -6.20 1.89
C GLN A 34 -6.45 -7.02 0.81
N GLU A 35 -7.17 -7.40 -0.20
CA GLU A 35 -6.56 -8.12 -1.29
C GLU A 35 -5.60 -7.23 -2.06
N ASN A 36 -5.97 -5.98 -2.28
CA ASN A 36 -5.07 -5.04 -2.94
C ASN A 36 -3.79 -4.85 -2.14
N LEU A 37 -3.93 -4.75 -0.82
CA LEU A 37 -2.75 -4.58 0.02
C LEU A 37 -1.85 -5.79 -0.07
N LYS A 38 -2.44 -6.97 -0.06
CA LYS A 38 -1.65 -8.19 -0.16
C LYS A 38 -0.89 -8.23 -1.48
N LYS A 39 -1.55 -7.90 -2.57
CA LYS A 39 -0.88 -7.89 -3.86
C LYS A 39 0.23 -6.85 -3.89
N LEU A 40 -0.04 -5.69 -3.32
CA LEU A 40 0.97 -4.64 -3.27
C LEU A 40 2.19 -5.10 -2.49
N GLU A 41 1.97 -5.74 -1.37
CA GLU A 41 3.08 -6.24 -0.56
C GLU A 41 3.89 -7.29 -1.29
N GLU A 42 3.20 -8.19 -1.97
CA GLU A 42 3.88 -9.23 -2.71
C GLU A 42 4.72 -8.67 -3.84
N ARG A 43 4.16 -7.73 -4.58
CA ARG A 43 4.91 -7.12 -5.66
C ARG A 43 6.09 -6.32 -5.15
N TYR A 44 5.85 -5.58 -4.08
CA TYR A 44 6.92 -4.78 -3.49
C TYR A 44 8.06 -5.67 -3.02
N ALA A 45 7.73 -6.76 -2.36
CA ALA A 45 8.76 -7.67 -1.88
C ALA A 45 9.55 -8.27 -3.04
N ALA A 46 8.85 -8.65 -4.11
CA ALA A 46 9.52 -9.20 -5.27
C ALA A 46 10.46 -8.18 -5.89
N MET A 47 10.03 -6.93 -5.95
CA MET A 47 10.87 -5.89 -6.53
C MET A 47 12.08 -5.59 -5.66
N CYS A 48 11.91 -5.69 -4.36
CA CYS A 48 13.05 -5.52 -3.46
C CYS A 48 14.07 -6.62 -3.67
N GLU A 49 13.59 -7.85 -3.83
CA GLU A 49 14.48 -8.98 -4.04
C GLU A 49 15.27 -8.87 -5.32
N THR A 50 14.65 -8.37 -6.36
CA THR A 50 15.33 -8.25 -7.64
C THR A 50 16.09 -6.95 -7.77
N GLN A 51 16.06 -6.14 -6.71
CA GLN A 51 16.75 -4.86 -6.70
C GLN A 51 16.21 -3.93 -7.78
N ALA A 52 14.93 -4.05 -8.05
CA ALA A 52 14.28 -3.21 -9.04
C ALA A 52 13.99 -1.82 -8.52
N LEU A 53 14.10 -1.61 -7.21
CA LEU A 53 13.78 -0.33 -6.58
C LEU A 53 15.04 0.28 -5.99
N SER A 54 15.12 1.61 -6.06
CA SER A 54 16.23 2.31 -5.43
C SER A 54 15.97 2.42 -3.93
N GLU A 55 16.99 2.84 -3.21
CA GLU A 55 16.86 3.03 -1.77
C GLU A 55 15.75 4.02 -1.44
N LYS A 56 15.67 5.09 -2.20
CA LYS A 56 14.65 6.09 -1.97
C LYS A 56 13.27 5.54 -2.20
N GLN A 57 13.13 4.73 -3.25
CA GLN A 57 11.85 4.11 -3.53
C GLN A 57 11.47 3.13 -2.43
N ILE A 58 12.43 2.38 -1.94
CA ILE A 58 12.15 1.43 -0.87
C ILE A 58 11.65 2.15 0.36
N ARG A 59 12.31 3.24 0.74
CA ARG A 59 11.86 4.00 1.89
C ARG A 59 10.46 4.56 1.70
N TYR A 60 10.22 5.08 0.52
CA TYR A 60 8.94 5.68 0.23
C TYR A 60 7.82 4.64 0.32
N TYR A 61 8.03 3.50 -0.32
CA TYR A 61 6.98 2.49 -0.32
C TYR A 61 6.85 1.78 1.01
N ASP A 62 7.94 1.68 1.77
CA ASP A 62 7.83 1.18 3.13
C ASP A 62 6.86 2.02 3.94
N GLU A 63 6.97 3.33 3.84
CA GLU A 63 6.08 4.21 4.57
C GLU A 63 4.65 4.10 4.09
N VAL A 64 4.48 4.01 2.78
CA VAL A 64 3.15 3.87 2.22
C VAL A 64 2.50 2.59 2.72
N LEU A 65 3.25 1.51 2.69
CA LEU A 65 2.72 0.23 3.15
C LEU A 65 2.40 0.25 4.63
N ALA A 66 3.26 0.86 5.42
CA ALA A 66 3.01 0.95 6.85
C ALA A 66 1.70 1.69 7.13
N GLY A 67 1.47 2.76 6.40
CA GLY A 67 0.24 3.50 6.56
C GLY A 67 -0.98 2.70 6.21
N TYR A 68 -0.92 1.94 5.13
CA TYR A 68 -2.07 1.13 4.74
C TYR A 68 -2.27 -0.06 5.66
N ARG A 69 -1.19 -0.64 6.16
CA ARG A 69 -1.34 -1.72 7.12
C ARG A 69 -2.06 -1.24 8.37
N GLU A 70 -1.71 -0.07 8.82
CA GLU A 70 -2.37 0.50 9.98
C GLU A 70 -3.84 0.74 9.70
N ARG A 71 -4.12 1.23 8.51
CA ARG A 71 -5.50 1.48 8.11
C ARG A 71 -6.30 0.20 8.07
N MET A 72 -5.70 -0.87 7.56
CA MET A 72 -6.38 -2.15 7.49
C MET A 72 -6.62 -2.71 8.88
N GLN A 73 -5.70 -2.48 9.78
CA GLN A 73 -5.89 -2.92 11.15
C GLN A 73 -7.10 -2.24 11.77
N LYS A 74 -7.28 -0.98 11.48
CA LYS A 74 -8.45 -0.29 12.00
C LYS A 74 -9.73 -0.86 11.45
N PHE A 75 -9.70 -1.25 10.19
CA PHE A 75 -10.86 -1.95 9.61
C PHE A 75 -11.15 -3.20 10.40
N THR A 76 -10.13 -3.99 10.60
CA THR A 76 -10.28 -5.24 11.31
C THR A 76 -10.75 -5.01 12.73
N HIS A 77 -10.19 -4.02 13.35
CA HIS A 77 -10.58 -3.67 14.70
C HIS A 77 -12.06 -3.36 14.79
N LYS A 78 -12.52 -2.60 13.84
CA LYS A 78 -13.92 -2.25 13.80
C LYS A 78 -14.80 -3.47 13.75
N ASP A 79 -14.40 -4.41 12.97
CA ASP A 79 -15.19 -5.63 12.82
C ASP A 79 -15.23 -6.42 14.10
N GLN A 80 -14.18 -6.35 14.87
CA GLN A 80 -14.09 -7.15 16.07
C GLN A 80 -14.65 -6.48 17.28
N THR A 81 -14.81 -5.21 17.22
CA THR A 81 -15.19 -4.45 18.36
C THR A 81 -16.38 -4.95 19.06
N PRO A 82 -17.34 -5.30 18.40
CA PRO A 82 -18.48 -5.65 19.16
C PRO A 82 -18.15 -6.58 20.20
N TYR A 83 -17.47 -6.77 20.64
CA TYR A 83 -17.25 -7.47 21.60
C TYR A 83 -16.65 -6.99 22.68
N TRP A 84 -16.19 -6.84 23.11
CA TRP A 84 -15.54 -6.48 24.07
C TRP A 84 -15.70 -5.82 24.87
N LYS A 85 -15.78 -5.86 24.91
CA LYS A 85 -15.80 -5.31 25.56
C LYS A 85 -16.16 -5.30 26.08
#